data_b449f82c3fb2f8c7e6ca259df4dfe5da
#
_entry.id   b449f82c3fb2f8c7e6ca259df4dfe5da
#
_cell.length_a   1.000
_cell.length_b   1.000
_cell.length_c   1.000
_cell.angle_alpha   90.00
_cell.angle_beta   90.00
_cell.angle_gamma   90.00
#
_symmetry.space_group_name_H-M   'P 1'
#
loop_
_entity.id
_entity.type
_entity.pdbx_description
1 polymer ?
#
loop_
_entity_poly.entity_id
_entity_poly.type
_entity_poly.pdbx_seq_one_letter_code
_entity_poly.pdbx_strand_id
1 'polypeptide(L)'
;YNSSYTENVVSYVNTINTYEGGSHVTGFRRALTRTLKSYADKSGMLEKLKIEVSGDDFREGLTAVISVKVAEPQFEGQTKTKLGNSDVVGFVDSAVSEVLQSWLEEHPREAKTIVGKVILAAQARHAARKAREMVQRKNILGGGGLPGKLADCANSDPTVCELYLVEGDSAGGSAKQGRDRDFQAILPLKGKILNVEKAHEHKIYDNDEIKNILTALGVKFGTASDDK
;
A
#
# COMPACT_ATOMS: atom_id res chain seq x y z
N TYR A 1 16.66 -14.63 3.75
CA TYR A 1 16.22 -13.25 3.60
C TYR A 1 17.38 -12.29 3.82
N ASN A 2 17.36 -11.16 3.11
CA ASN A 2 18.35 -10.11 3.20
C ASN A 2 17.68 -8.73 3.29
N SER A 3 18.47 -7.65 3.29
CA SER A 3 17.98 -6.27 3.37
C SER A 3 17.45 -5.70 2.03
N SER A 4 17.51 -6.46 0.94
CA SER A 4 17.01 -5.98 -0.36
C SER A 4 15.47 -5.90 -0.39
N TYR A 5 14.95 -5.20 -1.38
CA TYR A 5 13.51 -5.03 -1.61
C TYR A 5 12.97 -5.94 -2.72
N THR A 6 13.83 -6.79 -3.29
CA THR A 6 13.49 -7.63 -4.43
C THR A 6 13.54 -9.11 -4.05
N GLU A 7 12.66 -9.89 -4.70
CA GLU A 7 12.71 -11.35 -4.70
C GLU A 7 13.76 -11.82 -5.71
N ASN A 8 14.64 -12.73 -5.31
CA ASN A 8 15.59 -13.39 -6.19
C ASN A 8 15.41 -14.91 -6.11
N VAL A 9 14.74 -15.48 -7.08
CA VAL A 9 14.46 -16.92 -7.15
C VAL A 9 15.10 -17.50 -8.43
N VAL A 10 16.02 -18.42 -8.24
CA VAL A 10 16.62 -19.20 -9.33
C VAL A 10 16.02 -20.60 -9.31
N SER A 11 15.51 -21.08 -10.44
CA SER A 11 14.80 -22.35 -10.48
C SER A 11 15.31 -23.31 -11.56
N TYR A 12 15.27 -24.60 -11.22
CA TYR A 12 15.76 -25.68 -12.06
C TYR A 12 14.79 -26.87 -12.07
N VAL A 13 14.64 -27.48 -13.23
CA VAL A 13 13.94 -28.76 -13.41
C VAL A 13 14.87 -29.72 -14.13
N ASN A 14 15.21 -30.87 -13.52
CA ASN A 14 16.14 -31.84 -14.06
C ASN A 14 17.45 -31.17 -14.53
N THR A 15 18.00 -30.27 -13.72
CA THR A 15 19.20 -29.45 -14.00
C THR A 15 19.06 -28.35 -15.07
N ILE A 16 17.91 -28.25 -15.74
CA ILE A 16 17.62 -27.21 -16.72
C ILE A 16 17.18 -25.94 -15.99
N ASN A 17 17.82 -24.81 -16.27
CA ASN A 17 17.43 -23.52 -15.68
C ASN A 17 16.11 -23.04 -16.28
N THR A 18 15.09 -22.89 -15.41
CA THR A 18 13.77 -22.41 -15.77
C THR A 18 13.61 -20.95 -15.35
N TYR A 19 14.28 -20.04 -16.08
CA TYR A 19 14.35 -18.62 -15.69
C TYR A 19 13.00 -17.88 -15.75
N GLU A 20 12.02 -18.39 -16.48
CA GLU A 20 10.62 -17.92 -16.45
C GLU A 20 9.78 -18.61 -15.35
N GLY A 21 10.40 -19.48 -14.55
CA GLY A 21 9.74 -20.19 -13.45
C GLY A 21 8.87 -21.33 -13.92
N GLY A 22 7.63 -21.36 -13.46
CA GLY A 22 6.63 -22.40 -13.76
C GLY A 22 5.95 -22.93 -12.50
N SER A 23 5.31 -24.09 -12.63
CA SER A 23 4.48 -24.71 -11.60
C SER A 23 5.22 -24.95 -10.27
N HIS A 24 6.48 -25.36 -10.30
CA HIS A 24 7.32 -25.58 -9.12
C HIS A 24 7.59 -24.29 -8.34
N VAL A 25 7.83 -23.17 -9.04
CA VAL A 25 8.03 -21.85 -8.42
C VAL A 25 6.69 -21.36 -7.83
N THR A 26 5.59 -21.58 -8.52
CA THR A 26 4.24 -21.26 -8.04
C THR A 26 3.92 -22.03 -6.75
N GLY A 27 4.21 -23.33 -6.70
CA GLY A 27 4.05 -24.16 -5.51
C GLY A 27 4.88 -23.66 -4.34
N PHE A 28 6.14 -23.35 -4.58
CA PHE A 28 7.03 -22.79 -3.57
C PHE A 28 6.52 -21.44 -3.00
N ARG A 29 6.17 -20.49 -3.86
CA ARG A 29 5.65 -19.19 -3.41
C ARG A 29 4.37 -19.30 -2.60
N ARG A 30 3.49 -20.22 -3.02
CA ARG A 30 2.24 -20.50 -2.29
C ARG A 30 2.51 -21.09 -0.92
N ALA A 31 3.37 -22.09 -0.82
CA ALA A 31 3.77 -22.72 0.42
C ALA A 31 4.42 -21.72 1.38
N LEU A 32 5.41 -20.98 0.91
CA LEU A 32 6.13 -19.97 1.68
C LEU A 32 5.17 -18.95 2.29
N THR A 33 4.34 -18.34 1.46
CA THR A 33 3.39 -17.29 1.90
C THR A 33 2.39 -17.86 2.93
N ARG A 34 1.81 -19.02 2.64
CA ARG A 34 0.82 -19.65 3.53
C ARG A 34 1.42 -20.04 4.86
N THR A 35 2.59 -20.67 4.87
CA THR A 35 3.23 -21.17 6.10
C THR A 35 3.73 -20.03 6.97
N LEU A 36 4.39 -19.02 6.41
CA LEU A 36 4.82 -17.83 7.15
C LEU A 36 3.64 -17.05 7.70
N LYS A 37 2.56 -16.89 6.92
CA LYS A 37 1.34 -16.23 7.39
C LYS A 37 0.72 -16.98 8.56
N SER A 38 0.55 -18.30 8.45
CA SER A 38 0.02 -19.14 9.52
C SER A 38 0.86 -19.05 10.80
N TYR A 39 2.20 -19.04 10.67
CA TYR A 39 3.10 -18.86 11.81
C TYR A 39 2.95 -17.47 12.45
N ALA A 40 2.89 -16.43 11.63
CA ALA A 40 2.76 -15.05 12.10
C ALA A 40 1.40 -14.80 12.80
N ASP A 41 0.31 -15.39 12.29
CA ASP A 41 -1.01 -15.35 12.92
C ASP A 41 -1.01 -16.10 14.27
N LYS A 42 -0.50 -17.35 14.31
CA LYS A 42 -0.41 -18.15 15.54
C LYS A 42 0.46 -17.49 16.62
N SER A 43 1.52 -16.78 16.22
CA SER A 43 2.41 -16.08 17.14
C SER A 43 1.89 -14.72 17.59
N GLY A 44 0.72 -14.27 17.13
CA GLY A 44 0.11 -12.97 17.44
C GLY A 44 0.87 -11.76 16.88
N MET A 45 1.85 -11.98 16.00
CA MET A 45 2.70 -10.89 15.47
C MET A 45 1.94 -9.97 14.52
N LEU A 46 0.88 -10.46 13.87
CA LEU A 46 0.05 -9.67 12.94
C LEU A 46 -1.15 -9.00 13.62
N GLU A 47 -1.53 -9.38 14.84
CA GLU A 47 -2.72 -8.85 15.53
C GLU A 47 -2.71 -7.33 15.71
N LYS A 48 -1.52 -6.76 15.92
CA LYS A 48 -1.36 -5.31 16.10
C LYS A 48 -1.24 -4.54 14.79
N LEU A 49 -1.18 -5.26 13.66
CA LEU A 49 -1.00 -4.66 12.35
C LEU A 49 -2.37 -4.29 11.76
N LYS A 50 -2.67 -3.00 11.68
CA LYS A 50 -3.94 -2.49 11.11
C LYS A 50 -3.95 -2.46 9.56
N ILE A 51 -2.97 -3.10 8.92
CA ILE A 51 -2.80 -3.15 7.46
C ILE A 51 -2.77 -4.60 6.97
N GLU A 52 -3.29 -4.82 5.78
CA GLU A 52 -3.29 -6.13 5.14
C GLU A 52 -1.90 -6.46 4.59
N VAL A 53 -1.41 -7.66 4.91
CA VAL A 53 -0.14 -8.19 4.39
C VAL A 53 -0.40 -8.96 3.10
N SER A 54 0.27 -8.58 2.03
CA SER A 54 0.16 -9.23 0.72
C SER A 54 1.18 -10.36 0.55
N GLY A 55 0.95 -11.24 -0.43
CA GLY A 55 1.90 -12.30 -0.77
C GLY A 55 3.28 -11.78 -1.17
N ASP A 56 3.36 -10.58 -1.76
CA ASP A 56 4.62 -9.96 -2.16
C ASP A 56 5.46 -9.52 -0.95
N ASP A 57 4.81 -9.07 0.13
CA ASP A 57 5.51 -8.68 1.36
C ASP A 57 6.27 -9.86 1.98
N PHE A 58 5.73 -11.10 1.83
CA PHE A 58 6.40 -12.32 2.28
C PHE A 58 7.62 -12.70 1.42
N ARG A 59 7.77 -12.14 0.24
CA ARG A 59 8.86 -12.46 -0.70
C ARG A 59 9.90 -11.34 -0.81
N GLU A 60 9.64 -10.19 -0.22
CA GLU A 60 10.59 -9.08 -0.20
C GLU A 60 11.88 -9.48 0.52
N GLY A 61 13.01 -9.33 -0.16
CA GLY A 61 14.33 -9.72 0.33
C GLY A 61 14.58 -11.23 0.35
N LEU A 62 13.70 -12.04 -0.24
CA LEU A 62 13.90 -13.48 -0.38
C LEU A 62 14.96 -13.78 -1.44
N THR A 63 15.92 -14.64 -1.12
CA THR A 63 16.77 -15.32 -2.10
C THR A 63 16.56 -16.83 -1.93
N ALA A 64 16.19 -17.51 -3.00
CA ALA A 64 15.94 -18.94 -2.99
C ALA A 64 16.45 -19.62 -4.28
N VAL A 65 16.88 -20.88 -4.13
CA VAL A 65 17.16 -21.77 -5.25
C VAL A 65 16.21 -22.94 -5.15
N ILE A 66 15.44 -23.17 -6.21
CA ILE A 66 14.47 -24.25 -6.30
C ILE A 66 14.95 -25.25 -7.35
N SER A 67 15.21 -26.48 -6.95
CA SER A 67 15.63 -27.55 -7.86
C SER A 67 14.73 -28.76 -7.67
N VAL A 68 14.02 -29.15 -8.70
CA VAL A 68 13.13 -30.31 -8.68
C VAL A 68 13.53 -31.34 -9.73
N LYS A 69 13.28 -32.60 -9.42
CA LYS A 69 13.40 -33.72 -10.37
C LYS A 69 11.98 -34.19 -10.71
N VAL A 70 11.65 -34.13 -11.98
CA VAL A 70 10.34 -34.50 -12.54
C VAL A 70 10.56 -35.60 -13.57
N ALA A 71 9.83 -36.72 -13.47
CA ALA A 71 10.02 -37.86 -14.36
C ALA A 71 9.68 -37.50 -15.82
N GLU A 72 8.55 -36.82 -16.02
CA GLU A 72 8.06 -36.41 -17.35
C GLU A 72 7.78 -34.89 -17.36
N PRO A 73 8.83 -34.05 -17.47
CA PRO A 73 8.65 -32.61 -17.41
C PRO A 73 8.01 -32.09 -18.71
N GLN A 74 6.92 -31.37 -18.57
CA GLN A 74 6.25 -30.65 -19.64
C GLN A 74 6.66 -29.17 -19.55
N PHE A 75 7.37 -28.68 -20.57
CA PHE A 75 7.80 -27.30 -20.61
C PHE A 75 6.92 -26.48 -21.56
N GLU A 76 6.71 -25.22 -21.22
CA GLU A 76 6.15 -24.26 -22.15
C GLU A 76 7.25 -23.85 -23.16
N GLY A 77 7.08 -24.26 -24.42
CA GLY A 77 7.99 -23.96 -25.50
C GLY A 77 9.27 -24.83 -25.57
N GLN A 78 9.94 -24.75 -26.69
CA GLN A 78 11.14 -25.56 -27.00
C GLN A 78 12.35 -25.16 -26.17
N THR A 79 12.40 -23.93 -25.69
CA THR A 79 13.53 -23.40 -24.90
C THR A 79 13.53 -23.88 -23.45
N LYS A 80 12.49 -24.59 -23.01
CA LYS A 80 12.35 -25.20 -21.68
C LYS A 80 12.50 -24.21 -20.52
N THR A 81 12.11 -22.97 -20.73
CA THR A 81 12.28 -21.86 -19.78
C THR A 81 11.29 -21.85 -18.63
N LYS A 82 10.13 -22.55 -18.82
CA LYS A 82 9.03 -22.57 -17.87
C LYS A 82 8.42 -23.98 -17.77
N LEU A 83 8.23 -24.46 -16.53
CA LEU A 83 7.59 -25.75 -16.29
C LEU A 83 6.07 -25.62 -16.30
N GLY A 84 5.40 -26.46 -17.10
CA GLY A 84 3.93 -26.44 -17.26
C GLY A 84 3.17 -27.48 -16.43
N ASN A 85 3.80 -28.49 -15.87
CA ASN A 85 3.14 -29.57 -15.09
C ASN A 85 2.30 -29.04 -13.94
N SER A 86 0.97 -29.11 -14.02
CA SER A 86 0.07 -28.55 -13.01
C SER A 86 0.09 -29.29 -11.66
N ASP A 87 0.34 -30.59 -11.68
CA ASP A 87 0.44 -31.47 -10.50
C ASP A 87 1.64 -31.11 -9.61
N VAL A 88 2.74 -30.64 -10.20
CA VAL A 88 3.96 -30.24 -9.48
C VAL A 88 3.69 -29.12 -8.48
N VAL A 89 2.71 -28.24 -8.72
CA VAL A 89 2.33 -27.18 -7.77
C VAL A 89 1.98 -27.78 -6.40
N GLY A 90 1.12 -28.80 -6.38
CA GLY A 90 0.67 -29.43 -5.14
C GLY A 90 1.78 -30.17 -4.40
N PHE A 91 2.62 -30.90 -5.13
CA PHE A 91 3.75 -31.63 -4.54
C PHE A 91 4.77 -30.69 -3.88
N VAL A 92 5.16 -29.62 -4.58
CA VAL A 92 6.09 -28.63 -4.03
C VAL A 92 5.46 -27.86 -2.88
N ASP A 93 4.20 -27.46 -3.00
CA ASP A 93 3.47 -26.77 -1.93
C ASP A 93 3.44 -27.60 -0.63
N SER A 94 3.12 -28.89 -0.72
CA SER A 94 3.05 -29.79 0.43
C SER A 94 4.44 -30.00 1.06
N ALA A 95 5.44 -30.35 0.26
CA ALA A 95 6.78 -30.63 0.75
C ALA A 95 7.42 -29.40 1.41
N VAL A 96 7.31 -28.22 0.78
CA VAL A 96 7.87 -26.98 1.34
C VAL A 96 7.13 -26.56 2.59
N SER A 97 5.79 -26.70 2.62
CA SER A 97 5.00 -26.32 3.81
C SER A 97 5.37 -27.17 5.04
N GLU A 98 5.50 -28.48 4.87
CA GLU A 98 5.87 -29.39 5.94
C GLU A 98 7.25 -29.06 6.54
N VAL A 99 8.27 -28.98 5.70
CA VAL A 99 9.64 -28.67 6.15
C VAL A 99 9.75 -27.27 6.74
N LEU A 100 9.14 -26.28 6.10
CA LEU A 100 9.22 -24.90 6.57
C LEU A 100 8.47 -24.71 7.90
N GLN A 101 7.33 -25.39 8.10
CA GLN A 101 6.60 -25.31 9.36
C GLN A 101 7.45 -25.87 10.52
N SER A 102 8.03 -27.05 10.36
CA SER A 102 8.91 -27.66 11.37
C SER A 102 10.10 -26.73 11.67
N TRP A 103 10.72 -26.19 10.62
CA TRP A 103 11.87 -25.29 10.77
C TRP A 103 11.51 -24.01 11.54
N LEU A 104 10.35 -23.39 11.27
CA LEU A 104 9.90 -22.18 11.97
C LEU A 104 9.63 -22.44 13.46
N GLU A 105 9.13 -23.63 13.81
CA GLU A 105 8.86 -24.05 15.18
C GLU A 105 10.18 -24.31 15.94
N GLU A 106 11.17 -24.87 15.27
CA GLU A 106 12.50 -25.15 15.85
C GLU A 106 13.38 -23.90 15.96
N HIS A 107 13.15 -22.87 15.13
CA HIS A 107 13.99 -21.67 15.04
C HIS A 107 13.18 -20.37 15.29
N PRO A 108 12.61 -20.18 16.50
CA PRO A 108 11.69 -19.08 16.76
C PRO A 108 12.32 -17.68 16.69
N ARG A 109 13.66 -17.56 16.87
CA ARG A 109 14.35 -16.28 16.74
C ARG A 109 14.43 -15.82 15.29
N GLU A 110 14.86 -16.72 14.43
CA GLU A 110 14.95 -16.50 12.98
C GLU A 110 13.56 -16.28 12.38
N ALA A 111 12.57 -17.06 12.79
CA ALA A 111 11.19 -16.93 12.39
C ALA A 111 10.64 -15.52 12.72
N LYS A 112 10.89 -15.02 13.93
CA LYS A 112 10.52 -13.63 14.30
C LYS A 112 11.23 -12.58 13.46
N THR A 113 12.48 -12.79 13.11
CA THR A 113 13.24 -11.87 12.26
C THR A 113 12.65 -11.81 10.84
N ILE A 114 12.30 -12.98 10.28
CA ILE A 114 11.66 -13.08 8.96
C ILE A 114 10.30 -12.39 8.97
N VAL A 115 9.44 -12.71 9.95
CA VAL A 115 8.11 -12.07 10.06
C VAL A 115 8.23 -10.57 10.32
N GLY A 116 9.22 -10.13 11.10
CA GLY A 116 9.53 -8.71 11.29
C GLY A 116 9.85 -7.99 9.97
N LYS A 117 10.63 -8.63 9.09
CA LYS A 117 10.90 -8.12 7.73
C LYS A 117 9.61 -8.02 6.90
N VAL A 118 8.75 -9.03 6.96
CA VAL A 118 7.44 -9.03 6.26
C VAL A 118 6.56 -7.87 6.72
N ILE A 119 6.49 -7.63 8.03
CA ILE A 119 5.73 -6.51 8.60
C ILE A 119 6.29 -5.17 8.12
N LEU A 120 7.61 -5.02 8.10
CA LEU A 120 8.26 -3.81 7.60
C LEU A 120 7.96 -3.58 6.12
N ALA A 121 8.00 -4.62 5.29
CA ALA A 121 7.66 -4.56 3.87
C ALA A 121 6.20 -4.10 3.66
N ALA A 122 5.24 -4.68 4.40
CA ALA A 122 3.84 -4.31 4.36
C ALA A 122 3.62 -2.83 4.77
N GLN A 123 4.29 -2.37 5.82
CA GLN A 123 4.24 -0.97 6.27
C GLN A 123 4.80 -0.02 5.21
N ALA A 124 5.95 -0.34 4.63
CA ALA A 124 6.58 0.46 3.59
C ALA A 124 5.69 0.56 2.33
N ARG A 125 5.12 -0.57 1.88
CA ARG A 125 4.18 -0.61 0.76
C ARG A 125 2.93 0.24 1.03
N HIS A 126 2.35 0.13 2.22
CA HIS A 126 1.19 0.91 2.62
C HIS A 126 1.50 2.41 2.67
N ALA A 127 2.66 2.80 3.24
CA ALA A 127 3.10 4.19 3.27
C ALA A 127 3.33 4.75 1.86
N ALA A 128 3.96 3.97 0.97
CA ALA A 128 4.17 4.35 -0.42
C ALA A 128 2.85 4.52 -1.19
N ARG A 129 1.86 3.64 -0.94
CA ARG A 129 0.51 3.75 -1.52
C ARG A 129 -0.19 5.02 -1.05
N LYS A 130 -0.23 5.28 0.25
CA LYS A 130 -0.79 6.53 0.81
C LYS A 130 -0.13 7.78 0.19
N ALA A 131 1.19 7.78 0.06
CA ALA A 131 1.90 8.90 -0.56
C ALA A 131 1.49 9.11 -2.03
N ARG A 132 1.35 8.04 -2.81
CA ARG A 132 0.87 8.12 -4.21
C ARG A 132 -0.56 8.63 -4.29
N GLU A 133 -1.46 8.12 -3.44
CA GLU A 133 -2.85 8.57 -3.38
C GLU A 133 -2.95 10.06 -3.04
N MET A 134 -2.11 10.57 -2.12
CA MET A 134 -2.03 12.00 -1.81
C MET A 134 -1.57 12.84 -3.02
N VAL A 135 -0.59 12.36 -3.79
CA VAL A 135 -0.13 13.04 -5.02
C VAL A 135 -1.21 12.99 -6.10
N GLN A 136 -1.88 11.85 -6.28
CA GLN A 136 -2.97 11.73 -7.25
C GLN A 136 -4.15 12.63 -6.91
N ARG A 137 -4.53 12.73 -5.63
CA ARG A 137 -5.58 13.67 -5.19
C ARG A 137 -5.21 15.12 -5.55
N LYS A 138 -3.97 15.53 -5.31
CA LYS A 138 -3.48 16.85 -5.72
C LYS A 138 -3.59 17.07 -7.23
N ASN A 139 -3.36 16.04 -8.04
CA ASN A 139 -3.39 16.13 -9.50
C ASN A 139 -4.81 15.99 -10.10
N ILE A 140 -5.68 15.16 -9.55
CA ILE A 140 -7.07 14.97 -10.02
C ILE A 140 -7.91 16.22 -9.69
N LEU A 141 -7.62 16.87 -8.59
CA LEU A 141 -8.19 18.17 -8.23
C LEU A 141 -7.51 19.34 -8.96
N GLY A 142 -6.47 19.07 -9.76
CA GLY A 142 -5.68 20.06 -10.51
C GLY A 142 -6.37 20.74 -11.68
N GLY A 143 -7.60 20.34 -12.06
CA GLY A 143 -8.50 21.09 -12.95
C GLY A 143 -9.43 22.06 -12.22
N GLY A 144 -9.46 22.04 -10.90
CA GLY A 144 -10.14 22.89 -9.93
C GLY A 144 -9.52 22.60 -8.56
N GLY A 145 -8.15 22.50 -8.51
CA GLY A 145 -7.38 21.85 -7.47
C GLY A 145 -7.58 22.38 -6.07
N LEU A 146 -7.33 21.52 -5.08
CA LEU A 146 -7.18 21.92 -3.68
C LEU A 146 -6.37 23.22 -3.59
N PRO A 147 -6.83 24.19 -2.81
CA PRO A 147 -6.14 25.46 -2.68
C PRO A 147 -4.64 25.23 -2.43
N GLY A 148 -3.75 25.87 -3.19
CA GLY A 148 -2.31 25.66 -3.07
C GLY A 148 -1.76 25.91 -1.67
N LYS A 149 -2.56 26.53 -0.80
CA LYS A 149 -2.28 26.78 0.61
C LYS A 149 -2.76 25.68 1.54
N LEU A 150 -3.63 24.77 1.11
CA LEU A 150 -4.15 23.69 1.96
C LEU A 150 -3.04 22.69 2.28
N ALA A 151 -2.79 22.50 3.56
CA ALA A 151 -2.03 21.37 4.05
C ALA A 151 -3.00 20.22 4.33
N ASP A 152 -3.21 19.36 3.35
CA ASP A 152 -4.14 18.24 3.40
C ASP A 152 -3.73 17.15 4.39
N CYS A 153 -4.69 16.36 4.88
CA CYS A 153 -4.47 15.17 5.72
C CYS A 153 -4.38 13.90 4.86
N ALA A 154 -3.84 12.84 5.46
CA ALA A 154 -3.63 11.55 4.76
C ALA A 154 -4.91 10.71 4.66
N ASN A 155 -5.81 10.84 5.64
CA ASN A 155 -7.07 10.10 5.69
C ASN A 155 -8.06 10.65 4.65
N SER A 156 -8.89 9.75 4.10
CA SER A 156 -9.93 10.09 3.13
C SER A 156 -11.34 9.97 3.66
N ASP A 157 -11.48 9.46 4.88
CA ASP A 157 -12.78 9.33 5.53
C ASP A 157 -13.20 10.67 6.11
N PRO A 158 -14.25 11.35 5.56
CA PRO A 158 -14.68 12.66 6.04
C PRO A 158 -15.24 12.62 7.46
N THR A 159 -15.61 11.44 7.97
CA THR A 159 -16.16 11.31 9.34
C THR A 159 -15.11 11.46 10.43
N VAL A 160 -13.83 11.27 10.08
CA VAL A 160 -12.70 11.35 11.03
C VAL A 160 -11.74 12.48 10.71
N CYS A 161 -11.90 13.16 9.54
CA CYS A 161 -11.03 14.27 9.13
C CYS A 161 -11.52 15.59 9.73
N GLU A 162 -10.54 16.42 10.11
CA GLU A 162 -10.77 17.77 10.65
C GLU A 162 -10.12 18.82 9.74
N LEU A 163 -10.86 19.90 9.46
CA LEU A 163 -10.32 21.05 8.74
C LEU A 163 -10.17 22.24 9.69
N TYR A 164 -8.93 22.66 9.89
CA TYR A 164 -8.59 23.86 10.69
C TYR A 164 -8.39 25.06 9.78
N LEU A 165 -9.20 26.09 9.98
CA LEU A 165 -9.06 27.38 9.35
C LEU A 165 -8.23 28.29 10.27
N VAL A 166 -7.11 28.82 9.76
CA VAL A 166 -6.19 29.66 10.54
C VAL A 166 -5.95 31.00 9.86
N GLU A 167 -5.76 32.05 10.63
CA GLU A 167 -5.50 33.39 10.09
C GLU A 167 -4.03 33.51 9.67
N GLY A 168 -3.84 33.67 8.35
CA GLY A 168 -2.54 33.98 7.75
C GLY A 168 -1.54 32.84 7.67
N ASP A 169 -0.52 33.07 6.88
CA ASP A 169 0.52 32.06 6.57
C ASP A 169 1.41 31.75 7.79
N SER A 170 1.61 32.69 8.70
CA SER A 170 2.43 32.51 9.91
C SER A 170 1.76 31.49 10.86
N ALA A 171 0.49 31.71 11.20
CA ALA A 171 -0.28 30.76 12.01
C ALA A 171 -0.43 29.42 11.30
N GLY A 172 -0.61 29.44 9.97
CA GLY A 172 -0.64 28.25 9.14
C GLY A 172 0.65 27.43 9.22
N GLY A 173 1.79 28.07 9.28
CA GLY A 173 3.10 27.42 9.45
C GLY A 173 3.22 26.66 10.77
N SER A 174 2.87 27.32 11.87
CA SER A 174 2.88 26.70 13.22
C SER A 174 1.85 25.56 13.34
N ALA A 175 0.63 25.77 12.84
CA ALA A 175 -0.40 24.75 12.84
C ALA A 175 -0.01 23.51 12.02
N LYS A 176 0.66 23.70 10.87
CA LYS A 176 1.17 22.59 10.05
C LYS A 176 2.23 21.75 10.76
N GLN A 177 3.02 22.35 11.64
CA GLN A 177 4.04 21.62 12.41
C GLN A 177 3.43 20.82 13.56
N GLY A 178 2.41 21.37 14.25
CA GLY A 178 1.81 20.78 15.43
C GLY A 178 0.65 19.81 15.16
N ARG A 179 0.13 19.73 13.91
CA ARG A 179 -1.04 18.92 13.58
C ARG A 179 -0.76 17.42 13.54
N ASP A 180 -1.78 16.62 13.73
CA ASP A 180 -1.79 15.24 13.30
C ASP A 180 -2.01 15.17 11.78
N ARG A 181 -0.99 14.72 11.04
CA ARG A 181 -1.03 14.67 9.58
C ARG A 181 -1.97 13.58 9.04
N ASP A 182 -2.39 12.66 9.88
CA ASP A 182 -3.24 11.55 9.45
C ASP A 182 -4.67 12.03 9.19
N PHE A 183 -5.21 12.88 10.05
CA PHE A 183 -6.62 13.30 9.96
C PHE A 183 -6.85 14.81 10.05
N GLN A 184 -5.83 15.64 10.34
CA GLN A 184 -5.96 17.09 10.46
C GLN A 184 -5.42 17.82 9.23
N ALA A 185 -6.27 18.59 8.56
CA ALA A 185 -5.93 19.49 7.46
C ALA A 185 -5.91 20.95 7.93
N ILE A 186 -4.96 21.74 7.42
CA ILE A 186 -4.83 23.16 7.75
C ILE A 186 -5.01 24.02 6.50
N LEU A 187 -5.94 24.96 6.53
CA LEU A 187 -6.16 25.95 5.49
C LEU A 187 -5.91 27.37 6.05
N PRO A 188 -4.78 28.02 5.71
CA PRO A 188 -4.55 29.42 6.04
C PRO A 188 -5.45 30.32 5.17
N LEU A 189 -6.17 31.22 5.81
CA LEU A 189 -6.99 32.22 5.16
C LEU A 189 -6.28 33.57 5.16
N LYS A 190 -6.38 34.30 4.07
CA LYS A 190 -5.67 35.59 3.88
C LYS A 190 -6.64 36.76 4.15
N GLY A 191 -6.38 37.48 5.22
CA GLY A 191 -7.13 38.71 5.55
C GLY A 191 -8.54 38.47 6.09
N LYS A 192 -9.37 39.48 6.02
CA LYS A 192 -10.77 39.42 6.46
C LYS A 192 -11.61 38.65 5.44
N ILE A 193 -12.29 37.62 5.90
CA ILE A 193 -13.22 36.84 5.07
C ILE A 193 -14.44 37.69 4.72
N LEU A 194 -14.95 37.53 3.51
CA LEU A 194 -16.19 38.17 3.04
C LEU A 194 -17.36 37.76 3.95
N ASN A 195 -18.15 38.75 4.39
CA ASN A 195 -19.40 38.45 5.10
C ASN A 195 -20.44 37.96 4.08
N VAL A 196 -20.66 36.67 4.03
CA VAL A 196 -21.54 36.02 3.04
C VAL A 196 -23.02 36.37 3.21
N GLU A 197 -23.46 36.71 4.43
CA GLU A 197 -24.85 37.13 4.70
C GLU A 197 -25.20 38.51 4.14
N LYS A 198 -24.19 39.40 4.04
CA LYS A 198 -24.35 40.75 3.54
C LYS A 198 -23.90 40.94 2.11
N ALA A 199 -23.22 39.98 1.54
CA ALA A 199 -22.69 40.05 0.18
C ALA A 199 -23.71 39.58 -0.84
N HIS A 200 -23.69 40.19 -2.02
CA HIS A 200 -24.46 39.68 -3.16
C HIS A 200 -23.87 38.34 -3.61
N GLU A 201 -24.71 37.43 -4.05
CA GLU A 201 -24.38 36.03 -4.37
C GLU A 201 -23.21 35.91 -5.34
N HIS A 202 -23.15 36.74 -6.41
CA HIS A 202 -22.05 36.77 -7.36
C HIS A 202 -20.68 37.09 -6.70
N LYS A 203 -20.64 37.94 -5.67
CA LYS A 203 -19.42 38.29 -4.94
C LYS A 203 -18.92 37.15 -4.05
N ILE A 204 -19.81 36.30 -3.57
CA ILE A 204 -19.47 35.10 -2.82
C ILE A 204 -18.73 34.12 -3.72
N TYR A 205 -19.26 33.92 -4.93
CA TYR A 205 -18.65 33.03 -5.92
C TYR A 205 -17.34 33.54 -6.53
N ASP A 206 -17.11 34.87 -6.52
CA ASP A 206 -15.86 35.46 -7.00
C ASP A 206 -14.75 35.51 -5.95
N ASN A 207 -15.08 35.32 -4.68
CA ASN A 207 -14.12 35.41 -3.57
C ASN A 207 -13.25 34.16 -3.48
N ASP A 208 -11.94 34.32 -3.64
CA ASP A 208 -10.99 33.20 -3.67
C ASP A 208 -10.91 32.45 -2.31
N GLU A 209 -11.06 33.13 -1.18
CA GLU A 209 -11.01 32.46 0.14
C GLU A 209 -12.25 31.60 0.35
N ILE A 210 -13.42 32.04 -0.10
CA ILE A 210 -14.64 31.23 -0.08
C ILE A 210 -14.53 30.03 -1.01
N LYS A 211 -14.02 30.23 -2.25
CA LYS A 211 -13.72 29.11 -3.16
C LYS A 211 -12.80 28.09 -2.54
N ASN A 212 -11.75 28.57 -1.88
CA ASN A 212 -10.77 27.70 -1.20
C ASN A 212 -11.40 26.86 -0.09
N ILE A 213 -12.28 27.47 0.73
CA ILE A 213 -13.00 26.75 1.79
C ILE A 213 -13.92 25.69 1.19
N LEU A 214 -14.75 26.06 0.21
CA LEU A 214 -15.70 25.12 -0.41
C LEU A 214 -14.98 23.98 -1.12
N THR A 215 -13.86 24.29 -1.80
CA THR A 215 -13.03 23.26 -2.45
C THR A 215 -12.39 22.34 -1.42
N ALA A 216 -11.91 22.87 -0.28
CA ALA A 216 -11.33 22.07 0.79
C ALA A 216 -12.38 21.13 1.44
N LEU A 217 -13.64 21.58 1.51
CA LEU A 217 -14.76 20.78 1.99
C LEU A 217 -15.34 19.82 0.95
N GLY A 218 -14.83 19.84 -0.30
CA GLY A 218 -15.34 19.00 -1.39
C GLY A 218 -16.70 19.43 -1.96
N VAL A 219 -17.16 20.66 -1.64
CA VAL A 219 -18.43 21.19 -2.14
C VAL A 219 -18.24 21.71 -3.57
N LYS A 220 -19.04 21.20 -4.51
CA LYS A 220 -19.02 21.67 -5.91
C LYS A 220 -19.81 22.97 -6.03
N PHE A 221 -19.21 23.98 -6.70
CA PHE A 221 -19.91 25.19 -7.09
C PHE A 221 -20.94 24.87 -8.18
N GLY A 222 -22.16 25.36 -8.04
CA GLY A 222 -23.10 25.50 -9.15
C GLY A 222 -23.94 24.29 -9.54
N THR A 223 -24.16 23.30 -8.69
CA THR A 223 -25.28 22.38 -8.86
C THR A 223 -26.45 22.87 -8.03
N ALA A 224 -27.08 23.97 -8.45
CA ALA A 224 -28.50 24.11 -8.17
C ALA A 224 -29.17 22.90 -8.85
N SER A 225 -29.77 22.06 -8.03
CA SER A 225 -30.58 20.93 -8.49
C SER A 225 -31.62 21.42 -9.49
N ASP A 226 -31.47 21.04 -10.75
CA ASP A 226 -32.59 20.91 -11.65
C ASP A 226 -33.40 19.66 -11.20
N ASP A 227 -34.07 19.77 -10.09
CA ASP A 227 -35.19 18.91 -9.76
C ASP A 227 -36.45 19.58 -10.33
N LYS A 228 -36.83 19.13 -11.54
CA LYS A 228 -38.20 19.10 -12.04
C LYS A 228 -38.52 17.72 -12.53
#